data_68941952bad21bd545661a5bbd242755
#
_entry.id   68941952bad21bd545661a5bbd242755
#
_cell.length_a   1.000
_cell.length_b   1.000
_cell.length_c   1.000
_cell.angle_alpha   90.00
_cell.angle_beta   90.00
_cell.angle_gamma   90.00
#
_symmetry.space_group_name_H-M   'P 1'
#
loop_
_entity.id
_entity.type
_entity.pdbx_description
1 polymer ?
#
loop_
_entity_poly.entity_id
_entity_poly.type
_entity_poly.pdbx_seq_one_letter_code
_entity_poly.pdbx_strand_id
1 'polypeptide(L)'
;ITSPDGAEFRYRAQESNLTAKGIKTATITAETSITLNTPEVECTQHLKTKTFELTDGGTMKGNVTHSGGNLSSNGITVHTHVHSGVKSGSDTSGGPQ
;
A
#
# COMPACT_ATOMS: atom_id res chain seq x y z
N ILE A 1 -6.01 0.04 30.10
CA ILE A 1 -6.47 -1.29 30.40
C ILE A 1 -5.38 -2.28 30.10
N THR A 2 -5.12 -3.15 31.02
CA THR A 2 -4.07 -4.16 30.85
C THR A 2 -4.70 -5.52 31.10
N SER A 3 -4.39 -6.49 30.24
CA SER A 3 -4.94 -7.82 30.41
C SER A 3 -3.86 -8.75 30.93
N PRO A 4 -4.25 -9.96 31.40
CA PRO A 4 -3.28 -10.90 31.96
C PRO A 4 -2.19 -11.33 30.98
N ASP A 5 -2.44 -11.25 29.68
CA ASP A 5 -1.44 -11.62 28.71
C ASP A 5 -0.48 -10.48 28.37
N GLY A 6 -0.58 -9.37 29.07
CA GLY A 6 0.31 -8.25 28.82
C GLY A 6 -0.18 -7.27 27.80
N ALA A 7 -1.35 -7.50 27.18
CA ALA A 7 -1.89 -6.54 26.26
C ALA A 7 -2.27 -5.26 26.99
N GLU A 8 -2.10 -4.13 26.32
CA GLU A 8 -2.34 -2.86 26.95
C GLU A 8 -3.11 -1.96 26.00
N PHE A 9 -4.12 -1.28 26.51
CA PHE A 9 -4.88 -0.27 25.80
C PHE A 9 -4.84 0.98 26.69
N ARG A 10 -4.23 2.05 26.21
CA ARG A 10 -3.97 3.21 27.04
C ARG A 10 -4.15 4.51 26.28
N TYR A 11 -4.71 5.48 26.94
CA TYR A 11 -4.71 6.85 26.43
C TYR A 11 -3.98 7.74 27.43
N ARG A 12 -2.97 8.45 26.97
CA ARG A 12 -2.24 9.39 27.80
C ARG A 12 -2.64 10.81 27.43
N ALA A 13 -3.38 11.44 28.29
CA ALA A 13 -3.95 12.74 27.98
C ALA A 13 -2.88 13.81 27.79
N GLN A 14 -1.82 13.76 28.56
CA GLN A 14 -0.77 14.78 28.45
C GLN A 14 -0.06 14.71 27.11
N GLU A 15 0.04 13.52 26.53
CA GLU A 15 0.69 13.34 25.26
C GLU A 15 -0.31 13.22 24.13
N SER A 16 -1.60 13.21 24.45
CA SER A 16 -2.65 12.99 23.48
C SER A 16 -2.37 11.74 22.66
N ASN A 17 -1.99 10.68 23.35
CA ASN A 17 -1.54 9.46 22.71
C ASN A 17 -2.41 8.29 23.10
N LEU A 18 -2.95 7.59 22.08
CA LEU A 18 -3.72 6.37 22.27
C LEU A 18 -2.84 5.21 21.83
N THR A 19 -2.67 4.24 22.72
CA THR A 19 -1.81 3.09 22.46
C THR A 19 -2.57 1.79 22.71
N ALA A 20 -2.43 0.85 21.80
CA ALA A 20 -2.84 -0.53 22.00
C ALA A 20 -1.65 -1.38 21.62
N LYS A 21 -1.11 -2.14 22.56
CA LYS A 21 0.09 -2.94 22.30
C LYS A 21 0.06 -4.22 23.10
N GLY A 22 1.00 -5.11 22.79
CA GLY A 22 1.02 -6.42 23.43
C GLY A 22 -0.12 -7.30 22.97
N ILE A 23 -0.69 -6.97 21.83
CA ILE A 23 -1.85 -7.66 21.29
C ILE A 23 -1.37 -8.58 20.18
N LYS A 24 -1.78 -9.83 20.22
CA LYS A 24 -1.37 -10.77 19.19
C LYS A 24 -2.08 -10.51 17.89
N THR A 25 -3.40 -10.29 17.95
CA THR A 25 -4.16 -9.96 16.76
C THR A 25 -5.19 -8.90 17.11
N ALA A 26 -5.43 -7.99 16.18
CA ALA A 26 -6.47 -6.98 16.33
C ALA A 26 -7.38 -7.05 15.13
N THR A 27 -8.70 -7.07 15.37
CA THR A 27 -9.67 -7.13 14.31
C THR A 27 -10.64 -5.97 14.47
N ILE A 28 -10.82 -5.22 13.41
CA ILE A 28 -11.80 -4.15 13.39
C ILE A 28 -12.72 -4.42 12.22
N THR A 29 -14.01 -4.59 12.51
CA THR A 29 -15.00 -4.88 11.48
C THR A 29 -16.04 -3.79 11.48
N ALA A 30 -16.28 -3.21 10.32
CA ALA A 30 -17.31 -2.21 10.14
C ALA A 30 -18.16 -2.59 8.94
N GLU A 31 -19.48 -2.40 9.04
CA GLU A 31 -20.35 -2.77 7.94
C GLU A 31 -20.16 -1.91 6.72
N THR A 32 -19.85 -0.65 6.92
CA THR A 32 -19.81 0.30 5.82
C THR A 32 -18.41 0.81 5.54
N SER A 33 -17.72 1.31 6.55
CA SER A 33 -16.40 1.89 6.30
C SER A 33 -15.63 2.08 7.58
N ILE A 34 -14.33 2.16 7.45
CA ILE A 34 -13.43 2.59 8.51
C ILE A 34 -12.68 3.79 7.96
N THR A 35 -12.76 4.92 8.66
CA THR A 35 -12.13 6.14 8.22
C THR A 35 -10.97 6.48 9.15
N LEU A 36 -9.80 6.70 8.56
CA LEU A 36 -8.64 7.15 9.29
C LEU A 36 -8.34 8.56 8.81
N ASN A 37 -8.81 9.54 9.57
CA ASN A 37 -8.66 10.95 9.18
C ASN A 37 -7.40 11.50 9.81
N THR A 38 -6.29 11.40 9.12
CA THR A 38 -4.99 11.74 9.65
C THR A 38 -4.06 12.06 8.49
N PRO A 39 -3.07 12.94 8.69
CA PRO A 39 -2.09 13.19 7.65
C PRO A 39 -1.28 11.97 7.26
N GLU A 40 -1.10 11.01 8.17
CA GLU A 40 -0.26 9.87 7.87
C GLU A 40 -0.80 8.61 8.53
N VAL A 41 -0.82 7.53 7.79
CA VAL A 41 -1.08 6.18 8.31
C VAL A 41 0.10 5.32 7.91
N GLU A 42 0.74 4.70 8.89
CA GLU A 42 1.93 3.91 8.63
C GLU A 42 1.68 2.44 8.94
N CYS A 43 1.98 1.58 7.98
CA CYS A 43 2.00 0.15 8.17
C CYS A 43 3.46 -0.27 8.10
N THR A 44 4.03 -0.68 9.22
CA THR A 44 5.48 -0.84 9.32
C THR A 44 6.02 -2.09 8.68
N GLN A 45 5.19 -3.09 8.43
CA GLN A 45 5.67 -4.36 7.91
C GLN A 45 5.06 -4.70 6.57
N HIS A 46 3.83 -5.12 6.55
CA HIS A 46 3.21 -5.62 5.34
C HIS A 46 1.76 -5.19 5.30
N LEU A 47 1.33 -4.67 4.16
CA LEU A 47 -0.06 -4.28 3.97
C LEU A 47 -0.68 -5.17 2.91
N LYS A 48 -1.77 -5.86 3.27
CA LYS A 48 -2.52 -6.68 2.35
C LYS A 48 -3.91 -6.12 2.21
N THR A 49 -4.33 -5.85 1.01
CA THR A 49 -5.64 -5.27 0.77
C THR A 49 -6.21 -5.88 -0.50
N LYS A 50 -7.53 -5.91 -0.61
CA LYS A 50 -8.18 -6.46 -1.79
C LYS A 50 -8.05 -5.53 -2.98
N THR A 51 -8.28 -4.26 -2.77
CA THR A 51 -8.11 -3.23 -3.79
C THR A 51 -7.54 -1.99 -3.12
N PHE A 52 -7.03 -1.07 -3.92
CA PHE A 52 -6.56 0.19 -3.36
C PHE A 52 -6.75 1.30 -4.38
N GLU A 53 -6.80 2.51 -3.87
CA GLU A 53 -6.90 3.70 -4.71
C GLU A 53 -6.03 4.78 -4.11
N LEU A 54 -5.15 5.36 -4.92
CA LEU A 54 -4.28 6.45 -4.53
C LEU A 54 -4.73 7.68 -5.30
N THR A 55 -5.51 8.53 -4.65
CA THR A 55 -6.16 9.63 -5.35
C THR A 55 -5.19 10.69 -5.82
N ASP A 56 -4.11 10.87 -5.08
CA ASP A 56 -3.12 11.90 -5.44
C ASP A 56 -1.79 11.30 -5.85
N GLY A 57 -1.76 9.97 -6.05
CA GLY A 57 -0.52 9.32 -6.44
C GLY A 57 0.28 8.83 -5.26
N GLY A 58 1.50 8.40 -5.55
CA GLY A 58 2.35 7.85 -4.51
C GLY A 58 3.68 7.44 -5.09
N THR A 59 4.52 6.88 -4.23
CA THR A 59 5.86 6.44 -4.62
C THR A 59 6.03 4.99 -4.24
N MET A 60 6.56 4.19 -5.17
CA MET A 60 6.90 2.81 -4.89
C MET A 60 8.40 2.65 -4.99
N LYS A 61 9.00 1.98 -4.03
CA LYS A 61 10.42 1.69 -4.05
C LYS A 61 10.63 0.19 -3.96
N GLY A 62 11.75 -0.25 -4.52
CA GLY A 62 12.06 -1.66 -4.54
C GLY A 62 11.43 -2.36 -5.72
N ASN A 63 11.43 -3.66 -5.68
CA ASN A 63 10.90 -4.45 -6.77
C ASN A 63 9.39 -4.57 -6.63
N VAL A 64 8.69 -4.25 -7.70
CA VAL A 64 7.25 -4.33 -7.72
C VAL A 64 6.86 -5.33 -8.78
N THR A 65 6.13 -6.37 -8.39
CA THR A 65 5.70 -7.41 -9.31
C THR A 65 4.19 -7.31 -9.50
N HIS A 66 3.77 -7.28 -10.73
CA HIS A 66 2.37 -7.33 -11.08
C HIS A 66 2.11 -8.66 -11.77
N SER A 67 1.07 -9.36 -11.34
CA SER A 67 0.70 -10.62 -11.97
C SER A 67 -0.82 -10.75 -11.97
N GLY A 68 -1.34 -11.37 -13.01
CA GLY A 68 -2.77 -11.54 -13.15
C GLY A 68 -3.43 -10.23 -13.51
N GLY A 69 -4.29 -10.22 -14.49
CA GLY A 69 -4.96 -9.00 -14.89
C GLY A 69 -4.05 -8.02 -15.62
N ASN A 70 -4.49 -6.80 -15.74
CA ASN A 70 -3.79 -5.79 -16.51
C ASN A 70 -3.35 -4.64 -15.64
N LEU A 71 -2.16 -4.14 -15.92
CA LEU A 71 -1.66 -2.90 -15.34
C LEU A 71 -1.62 -1.88 -16.47
N SER A 72 -2.41 -0.83 -16.34
CA SER A 72 -2.56 0.16 -17.40
C SER A 72 -2.14 1.54 -16.94
N SER A 73 -1.61 2.32 -17.86
CA SER A 73 -1.29 3.72 -17.61
C SER A 73 -1.80 4.52 -18.80
N ASN A 74 -2.74 5.42 -18.55
CA ASN A 74 -3.36 6.24 -19.60
C ASN A 74 -3.85 5.39 -20.76
N GLY A 75 -4.49 4.26 -20.45
CA GLY A 75 -5.03 3.39 -21.47
C GLY A 75 -4.06 2.41 -22.08
N ILE A 76 -2.80 2.45 -21.67
CA ILE A 76 -1.78 1.55 -22.20
C ILE A 76 -1.50 0.48 -21.17
N THR A 77 -1.63 -0.78 -21.59
CA THR A 77 -1.36 -1.91 -20.71
C THR A 77 0.14 -2.12 -20.65
N VAL A 78 0.69 -2.01 -19.45
CA VAL A 78 2.14 -1.95 -19.29
C VAL A 78 2.82 -3.25 -19.71
N HIS A 79 2.30 -4.39 -19.28
CA HIS A 79 2.99 -5.64 -19.51
C HIS A 79 2.84 -6.17 -20.96
N THR A 80 1.94 -5.58 -21.74
CA THR A 80 1.83 -5.95 -23.15
C THR A 80 2.28 -4.80 -24.05
N HIS A 81 2.79 -3.72 -23.45
CA HIS A 81 3.25 -2.59 -24.23
C HIS A 81 4.47 -2.97 -25.04
N VAL A 82 4.48 -2.61 -26.31
CA VAL A 82 5.57 -2.91 -27.19
C VAL A 82 6.27 -1.61 -27.54
N HIS A 83 7.64 -1.63 -27.57
CA HIS A 83 8.39 -0.42 -27.90
C HIS A 83 8.55 -0.37 -29.41
N SER A 84 7.73 0.40 -30.05
CA SER A 84 7.86 0.47 -31.50
C SER A 84 9.10 1.25 -31.83
N GLY A 85 9.72 0.92 -32.93
CA GLY A 85 10.94 1.56 -33.30
C GLY A 85 12.17 0.98 -32.67
N VAL A 86 12.04 0.12 -31.73
CA VAL A 86 13.19 -0.54 -31.16
C VAL A 86 13.59 -1.67 -32.06
N LYS A 87 14.83 -1.68 -32.43
CA LYS A 87 15.33 -2.77 -33.23
C LYS A 87 15.99 -3.72 -32.31
N SER A 88 15.74 -4.95 -32.52
CA SER A 88 16.29 -5.90 -31.62
C SER A 88 17.77 -5.81 -31.66
N GLY A 89 18.33 -5.42 -30.62
CA GLY A 89 19.72 -5.41 -30.41
C GLY A 89 20.47 -4.43 -31.23
N SER A 90 19.92 -3.90 -32.20
CA SER A 90 20.73 -3.08 -32.98
C SER A 90 20.58 -1.69 -32.62
N ASP A 91 19.61 -1.12 -32.60
CA ASP A 91 19.53 0.15 -32.16
C ASP A 91 18.50 0.13 -31.20
N THR A 92 18.55 0.63 -30.26
CA THR A 92 17.50 0.66 -29.46
C THR A 92 17.16 2.01 -29.34
N SER A 93 16.06 2.27 -29.43
CA SER A 93 15.60 3.53 -29.09
C SER A 93 15.71 3.77 -27.68
N GLY A 94 16.25 2.93 -26.98
CA GLY A 94 16.48 3.15 -25.62
C GLY A 94 15.31 2.96 -24.78
N GLY A 95 14.41 3.20 -24.62
CA GLY A 95 13.40 2.98 -23.65
C GLY A 95 12.04 2.80 -24.24
N PRO A 96 11.06 2.73 -23.42
CA PRO A 96 9.71 2.63 -23.90
C PRO A 96 9.37 3.82 -24.77
N GLN A 97 8.66 3.53 -25.74
CA GLN A 97 8.26 4.53 -26.69
C GLN A 97 6.85 4.97 -26.39
#